data_d165285fc0e2fdb1691d825df66a8e1b
#
_entry.id   d165285fc0e2fdb1691d825df66a8e1b
#
_cell.length_a   1.000
_cell.length_b   1.000
_cell.length_c   1.000
_cell.angle_alpha   90.00
_cell.angle_beta   90.00
_cell.angle_gamma   90.00
#
_symmetry.space_group_name_H-M   'P 1'
#
loop_
_entity.id
_entity.type
_entity.pdbx_description
1 polymer ?
#
loop_
_entity_poly.entity_id
_entity_poly.type
_entity_poly.pdbx_seq_one_letter_code
_entity_poly.pdbx_strand_id
1 'polypeptide(L)'
;MRRKRLVGRGMEDLRRIFLSGLDHQIALAHDPDYTYPSHEYVEAGGVTVKRITYKRPAPWWFEEGGTLFLRLNFGERTMIIPGKNPVIRVGAESNLLPTLEALHILVDDRQMDDVIEKMVVVSR
;
A
#
# COMPACT_ATOMS: atom_id res chain seq x y z
N MET A 1 -21.91 -13.55 9.50
CA MET A 1 -21.69 -13.12 9.14
C MET A 1 -21.18 -12.40 8.98
N ARG A 2 -20.78 -12.04 9.10
CA ARG A 2 -20.54 -11.36 8.72
C ARG A 2 -19.58 -10.77 8.33
N ARG A 3 -18.54 -10.76 8.06
CA ARG A 3 -17.71 -10.19 7.36
C ARG A 3 -18.27 -9.27 6.56
N LYS A 4 -19.28 -8.85 6.81
CA LYS A 4 -19.93 -8.06 6.04
C LYS A 4 -19.32 -6.83 5.74
N ARG A 5 -18.55 -6.23 6.53
CA ARG A 5 -17.99 -5.02 6.24
C ARG A 5 -17.05 -5.06 5.19
N LEU A 6 -16.18 -5.99 5.16
CA LEU A 6 -15.27 -6.13 4.07
C LEU A 6 -16.00 -6.43 2.82
N VAL A 7 -17.01 -7.25 2.93
CA VAL A 7 -17.83 -7.58 1.80
C VAL A 7 -18.52 -6.35 1.23
N GLY A 8 -18.97 -5.48 2.11
CA GLY A 8 -19.65 -4.29 1.67
C GLY A 8 -18.79 -3.35 0.86
N ARG A 9 -17.46 -3.44 1.02
CA ARG A 9 -16.62 -2.58 0.26
C ARG A 9 -16.56 -2.93 -1.20
N GLY A 10 -16.64 -4.19 -1.53
CA GLY A 10 -16.56 -4.62 -2.91
C GLY A 10 -15.12 -4.58 -3.42
N MET A 11 -14.90 -5.32 -4.50
CA MET A 11 -13.57 -5.48 -5.07
C MET A 11 -13.06 -4.19 -5.69
N GLU A 12 -13.94 -3.39 -6.22
CA GLU A 12 -13.56 -2.14 -6.84
C GLU A 12 -12.92 -1.18 -5.82
N ASP A 13 -13.51 -1.10 -4.64
CA ASP A 13 -12.95 -0.27 -3.58
C ASP A 13 -11.60 -0.80 -3.11
N LEU A 14 -11.49 -2.12 -3.00
CA LEU A 14 -10.24 -2.73 -2.57
C LEU A 14 -9.12 -2.46 -3.57
N ARG A 15 -9.43 -2.55 -4.86
CA ARG A 15 -8.45 -2.23 -5.88
C ARG A 15 -8.02 -0.79 -5.79
N ARG A 16 -8.94 0.12 -5.56
CA ARG A 16 -8.63 1.53 -5.47
C ARG A 16 -7.71 1.82 -4.30
N ILE A 17 -7.96 1.17 -3.16
CA ILE A 17 -7.10 1.35 -1.99
C ILE A 17 -5.70 0.85 -2.28
N PHE A 18 -5.60 -0.31 -2.92
CA PHE A 18 -4.29 -0.87 -3.23
C PHE A 18 -3.55 -0.03 -4.27
N LEU A 19 -4.28 0.46 -5.28
CA LEU A 19 -3.69 1.33 -6.30
C LEU A 19 -3.18 2.62 -5.67
N SER A 20 -3.90 3.16 -4.71
CA SER A 20 -3.44 4.36 -4.03
C SER A 20 -2.11 4.11 -3.32
N GLY A 21 -1.98 2.95 -2.68
CA GLY A 21 -0.72 2.58 -2.05
C GLY A 21 0.40 2.45 -3.06
N LEU A 22 0.11 1.82 -4.20
CA LEU A 22 1.10 1.68 -5.27
C LEU A 22 1.52 3.03 -5.81
N ASP A 23 0.57 3.95 -5.98
CA ASP A 23 0.89 5.28 -6.45
C ASP A 23 1.87 5.98 -5.53
N HIS A 24 1.68 5.83 -4.21
CA HIS A 24 2.64 6.40 -3.25
C HIS A 24 4.00 5.74 -3.39
N GLN A 25 4.04 4.44 -3.64
CA GLN A 25 5.32 3.75 -3.79
C GLN A 25 6.04 4.17 -5.06
N ILE A 26 5.29 4.37 -6.14
CA ILE A 26 5.89 4.83 -7.40
C ILE A 26 6.45 6.24 -7.20
N ALA A 27 5.69 7.12 -6.55
CA ALA A 27 6.15 8.48 -6.29
C ALA A 27 7.40 8.46 -5.41
N LEU A 28 7.43 7.58 -4.40
CA LEU A 28 8.59 7.49 -3.53
C LEU A 28 9.81 6.95 -4.27
N ALA A 29 9.60 6.04 -5.21
CA ALA A 29 10.70 5.51 -6.02
C ALA A 29 11.29 6.58 -6.93
N HIS A 30 10.46 7.52 -7.38
CA HIS A 30 10.93 8.63 -8.17
C HIS A 30 11.65 9.68 -7.32
N ASP A 31 11.16 9.89 -6.09
CA ASP A 31 11.65 10.97 -5.24
C ASP A 31 11.70 10.48 -3.79
N PRO A 32 12.90 10.24 -3.25
CA PRO A 32 13.00 9.75 -1.87
C PRO A 32 12.43 10.72 -0.83
N ASP A 33 12.26 11.98 -1.18
CA ASP A 33 11.69 12.96 -0.27
C ASP A 33 10.20 13.15 -0.45
N TYR A 34 9.58 12.30 -1.24
CA TYR A 34 8.15 12.41 -1.51
C TYR A 34 7.33 12.35 -0.23
N THR A 35 6.38 13.27 -0.10
CA THR A 35 5.40 13.26 0.98
C THR A 35 4.03 13.52 0.38
N TYR A 36 3.01 13.16 1.13
CA TYR A 36 1.64 13.43 0.71
C TYR A 36 0.87 14.01 1.88
N PRO A 37 -0.13 14.86 1.62
CA PRO A 37 -0.91 15.48 2.70
C PRO A 37 -1.83 14.46 3.35
N SER A 38 -1.93 14.56 4.67
CA SER A 38 -2.82 13.73 5.45
C SER A 38 -3.59 14.62 6.40
N HIS A 39 -4.90 14.40 6.49
CA HIS A 39 -5.76 15.20 7.34
C HIS A 39 -5.97 14.48 8.65
N GLU A 40 -5.90 15.22 9.74
CA GLU A 40 -6.20 14.65 11.05
C GLU A 40 -6.97 15.68 11.87
N TYR A 41 -7.73 15.19 12.83
CA TYR A 41 -8.51 16.04 13.70
C TYR A 41 -7.91 15.99 15.08
N VAL A 42 -7.64 17.17 15.64
CA VAL A 42 -7.03 17.27 16.96
C VAL A 42 -7.92 18.12 17.86
N GLU A 43 -7.89 17.80 19.14
CA GLU A 43 -8.64 18.56 20.14
C GLU A 43 -7.77 19.69 20.63
N ALA A 44 -8.33 20.87 20.62
CA ALA A 44 -7.62 22.05 21.11
C ALA A 44 -8.61 22.93 21.85
N GLY A 45 -8.49 22.99 23.16
CA GLY A 45 -9.36 23.82 23.96
C GLY A 45 -10.83 23.48 23.86
N GLY A 46 -11.14 22.20 23.79
CA GLY A 46 -12.52 21.75 23.67
C GLY A 46 -13.10 21.83 22.29
N VAL A 47 -12.28 22.20 21.30
CA VAL A 47 -12.71 22.33 19.92
C VAL A 47 -11.94 21.33 19.06
N THR A 48 -12.64 20.70 18.14
CA THR A 48 -11.98 19.78 17.21
C THR A 48 -11.52 20.60 16.00
N VAL A 49 -10.23 20.55 15.74
CA VAL A 49 -9.62 21.31 14.65
C VAL A 49 -9.03 20.34 13.63
N LYS A 50 -9.31 20.62 12.36
CA LYS A 50 -8.73 19.83 11.27
C LYS A 50 -7.34 20.37 10.97
N ARG A 51 -6.40 19.48 10.84
CA ARG A 51 -5.02 19.86 10.61
C ARG A 51 -4.46 19.01 9.46
N ILE A 52 -3.61 19.63 8.65
CA ILE A 52 -2.96 18.93 7.56
C ILE A 52 -1.52 18.67 7.95
N THR A 53 -1.11 17.43 7.89
CA THR A 53 0.28 17.04 8.09
C THR A 53 0.76 16.37 6.81
N TYR A 54 2.08 16.28 6.66
CA TYR A 54 2.66 15.64 5.49
C TYR A 54 3.37 14.38 5.92
N LYS A 55 3.01 13.27 5.30
CA LYS A 55 3.54 11.97 5.65
C LYS A 55 4.41 11.44 4.53
N ARG A 56 5.43 10.70 4.92
CA ARG A 56 6.26 10.00 3.97
C ARG A 56 5.87 8.53 4.01
N PRO A 57 5.53 7.92 2.87
CA PRO A 57 5.15 6.51 2.89
C PRO A 57 6.34 5.64 3.23
N ALA A 58 6.09 4.58 3.98
CA ALA A 58 7.15 3.60 4.26
C ALA A 58 7.37 2.79 2.99
N PRO A 59 8.62 2.55 2.60
CA PRO A 59 8.89 1.77 1.39
C PRO A 59 8.40 0.34 1.55
N TRP A 60 7.82 -0.19 0.48
CA TRP A 60 7.43 -1.60 0.44
C TRP A 60 8.62 -2.49 0.09
N TRP A 61 9.71 -1.90 -0.38
CA TRP A 61 10.86 -2.66 -0.80
C TRP A 61 11.91 -2.72 0.30
N PHE A 62 12.68 -3.77 0.27
CA PHE A 62 13.75 -3.98 1.23
C PHE A 62 14.84 -4.82 0.57
N GLU A 63 16.05 -4.70 1.09
CA GLU A 63 17.19 -5.41 0.54
C GLU A 63 17.62 -6.51 1.47
N GLU A 64 17.94 -7.66 0.89
CA GLU A 64 18.41 -8.78 1.66
C GLU A 64 19.44 -9.53 0.84
N GLY A 65 20.64 -9.67 1.36
CA GLY A 65 21.70 -10.36 0.65
C GLY A 65 22.04 -9.74 -0.69
N GLY A 66 21.94 -8.42 -0.78
CA GLY A 66 22.26 -7.72 -2.02
C GLY A 66 21.16 -7.76 -3.08
N THR A 67 20.03 -8.35 -2.73
CA THR A 67 18.90 -8.46 -3.66
C THR A 67 17.73 -7.65 -3.12
N LEU A 68 17.08 -6.92 -3.99
CA LEU A 68 15.92 -6.12 -3.63
C LEU A 68 14.65 -6.95 -3.74
N PHE A 69 13.80 -6.82 -2.73
CA PHE A 69 12.51 -7.48 -2.67
C PHE A 69 11.42 -6.46 -2.42
N LEU A 70 10.21 -6.79 -2.83
CA LEU A 70 9.07 -5.93 -2.66
C LEU A 70 7.98 -6.68 -1.90
N ARG A 71 7.58 -6.16 -0.73
CA ARG A 71 6.50 -6.76 0.05
C ARG A 71 5.25 -5.94 -0.15
N LEU A 72 4.21 -6.58 -0.65
CA LEU A 72 2.97 -5.89 -0.95
C LEU A 72 2.21 -5.62 0.35
N ASN A 73 1.69 -4.41 0.48
CA ASN A 73 0.90 -4.02 1.65
C ASN A 73 -0.43 -3.47 1.21
N PHE A 74 -1.42 -3.57 2.07
CA PHE A 74 -2.75 -3.09 1.78
C PHE A 74 -3.06 -1.91 2.68
N GLY A 75 -3.34 -0.76 2.06
CA GLY A 75 -3.65 0.43 2.81
C GLY A 75 -2.43 1.04 3.46
N GLU A 76 -2.65 1.93 4.40
CA GLU A 76 -1.57 2.56 5.11
C GLU A 76 -1.04 1.74 6.26
N ARG A 77 -1.85 0.82 6.72
CA ARG A 77 -1.44 0.02 7.83
C ARG A 77 -0.51 -1.07 7.39
N THR A 78 0.64 -1.06 8.00
CA THR A 78 1.64 -2.07 7.69
C THR A 78 1.54 -3.16 8.71
N MET A 79 0.58 -4.02 8.56
CA MET A 79 0.55 -5.16 9.42
C MET A 79 1.26 -6.26 8.68
N ILE A 80 2.48 -6.50 9.05
CA ILE A 80 3.27 -7.55 8.43
C ILE A 80 3.01 -8.83 9.18
N ILE A 81 2.37 -9.76 8.51
CA ILE A 81 2.15 -11.08 9.07
C ILE A 81 3.07 -12.02 8.32
N PRO A 82 4.04 -12.61 9.00
CA PRO A 82 5.01 -13.46 8.31
C PRO A 82 4.34 -14.54 7.48
N GLY A 83 4.78 -14.67 6.24
CA GLY A 83 4.25 -15.67 5.35
C GLY A 83 2.92 -15.34 4.72
N LYS A 84 2.35 -14.18 5.03
CA LYS A 84 1.04 -13.82 4.51
C LYS A 84 1.09 -12.71 3.47
N ASN A 85 1.95 -11.73 3.67
CA ASN A 85 2.09 -10.68 2.67
C ASN A 85 2.94 -11.17 1.52
N PRO A 86 2.44 -11.04 0.29
CA PRO A 86 3.21 -11.50 -0.86
C PRO A 86 4.52 -10.72 -0.99
N VAL A 87 5.57 -11.42 -1.38
CA VAL A 87 6.88 -10.83 -1.60
C VAL A 87 7.31 -11.16 -3.02
N ILE A 88 7.76 -10.13 -3.72
CA ILE A 88 8.22 -10.26 -5.10
C ILE A 88 9.71 -9.97 -5.15
N ARG A 89 10.46 -10.83 -5.82
CA ARG A 89 11.88 -10.58 -6.01
C ARG A 89 12.06 -9.57 -7.12
N VAL A 90 12.64 -8.42 -6.78
CA VAL A 90 12.88 -7.35 -7.75
C VAL A 90 14.24 -7.50 -8.39
N GLY A 91 15.25 -7.86 -7.61
CA GLY A 91 16.61 -8.02 -8.09
C GLY A 91 17.40 -6.74 -7.93
N ALA A 92 17.73 -6.10 -9.04
CA ALA A 92 18.50 -4.87 -9.03
C ALA A 92 17.59 -3.68 -8.79
N GLU A 93 18.15 -2.63 -8.22
CA GLU A 93 17.39 -1.42 -7.93
C GLU A 93 16.77 -0.81 -9.19
N SER A 94 17.45 -0.94 -10.31
CA SER A 94 16.94 -0.40 -11.57
C SER A 94 15.65 -1.07 -12.01
N ASN A 95 15.31 -2.22 -11.44
CA ASN A 95 14.07 -2.93 -11.77
C ASN A 95 12.92 -2.52 -10.86
N LEU A 96 13.16 -1.69 -9.86
CA LEU A 96 12.12 -1.37 -8.89
C LEU A 96 10.95 -0.63 -9.51
N LEU A 97 11.23 0.47 -10.19
CA LEU A 97 10.17 1.27 -10.77
C LEU A 97 9.41 0.49 -11.86
N PRO A 98 10.10 -0.22 -12.77
CA PRO A 98 9.36 -1.04 -13.74
C PRO A 98 8.49 -2.11 -13.07
N THR A 99 8.95 -2.68 -11.95
CA THR A 99 8.15 -3.66 -11.23
C THR A 99 6.90 -3.05 -10.63
N LEU A 100 7.05 -1.87 -10.02
CA LEU A 100 5.89 -1.18 -9.44
C LEU A 100 4.89 -0.80 -10.53
N GLU A 101 5.38 -0.33 -11.66
CA GLU A 101 4.50 0.06 -12.76
C GLU A 101 3.79 -1.15 -13.34
N ALA A 102 4.48 -2.27 -13.45
CA ALA A 102 3.85 -3.49 -13.95
C ALA A 102 2.75 -3.96 -13.01
N LEU A 103 2.99 -3.85 -11.70
CA LEU A 103 1.98 -4.20 -10.72
C LEU A 103 0.75 -3.32 -10.86
N HIS A 104 0.98 -2.02 -11.08
CA HIS A 104 -0.13 -1.09 -11.25
C HIS A 104 -1.02 -1.51 -12.42
N ILE A 105 -0.40 -1.91 -13.52
CA ILE A 105 -1.15 -2.37 -14.68
C ILE A 105 -1.93 -3.63 -14.37
N LEU A 106 -1.30 -4.59 -13.68
CA LEU A 106 -1.98 -5.83 -13.34
C LEU A 106 -3.16 -5.60 -12.41
N VAL A 107 -3.03 -4.71 -11.45
CA VAL A 107 -4.12 -4.39 -10.53
C VAL A 107 -5.26 -3.73 -11.29
N ASP A 108 -4.91 -2.76 -12.15
CA ASP A 108 -5.90 -2.03 -12.91
C ASP A 108 -6.65 -2.95 -13.86
N ASP A 109 -5.98 -4.00 -14.33
CA ASP A 109 -6.55 -4.99 -15.24
C ASP A 109 -7.21 -6.14 -14.50
N ARG A 110 -7.37 -6.02 -13.19
CA ARG A 110 -8.06 -6.98 -12.32
C ARG A 110 -7.37 -8.32 -12.18
N GLN A 111 -6.13 -8.42 -12.59
CA GLN A 111 -5.40 -9.69 -12.53
C GLN A 111 -4.85 -9.97 -11.15
N MET A 112 -4.91 -9.00 -10.23
CA MET A 112 -4.42 -9.17 -8.88
C MET A 112 -5.54 -9.28 -7.85
N ASP A 113 -6.78 -9.43 -8.30
CA ASP A 113 -7.92 -9.43 -7.38
C ASP A 113 -7.79 -10.50 -6.30
N ASP A 114 -7.39 -11.71 -6.69
CA ASP A 114 -7.23 -12.79 -5.72
C ASP A 114 -6.19 -12.47 -4.65
N VAL A 115 -5.10 -11.86 -5.06
CA VAL A 115 -4.03 -11.49 -4.14
C VAL A 115 -4.51 -10.43 -3.17
N ILE A 116 -5.19 -9.42 -3.71
CA ILE A 116 -5.70 -8.32 -2.90
C ILE A 116 -6.70 -8.85 -1.88
N GLU A 117 -7.60 -9.73 -2.32
CA GLU A 117 -8.59 -10.29 -1.43
C GLU A 117 -7.96 -11.05 -0.29
N LYS A 118 -6.90 -11.82 -0.58
CA LYS A 118 -6.23 -12.58 0.46
C LYS A 118 -5.55 -11.68 1.46
N MET A 119 -5.00 -10.57 1.01
CA MET A 119 -4.37 -9.62 1.93
C MET A 119 -5.41 -9.03 2.89
N VAL A 120 -6.59 -8.72 2.38
CA VAL A 120 -7.64 -8.13 3.19
C VAL A 120 -8.15 -9.12 4.23
N VAL A 121 -8.35 -10.36 3.81
CA VAL A 121 -8.83 -11.40 4.73
C VAL A 121 -7.83 -11.62 5.86
N VAL A 122 -6.57 -11.61 5.54
CA VAL A 122 -5.53 -11.81 6.54
C VAL A 122 -5.48 -10.66 7.53
N SER A 123 -5.79 -9.46 7.07
CA SER A 123 -5.76 -8.30 7.94
C SER A 123 -6.85 -8.29 9.00
N ARG A 124 -7.83 -9.12 8.85
CA ARG A 124 -8.90 -9.19 9.80
C ARG A 124 -8.50 -9.76 11.13
#